data_9b39fe041b28312fdc2b77d5a8758cbb
#
_entry.id   9b39fe041b28312fdc2b77d5a8758cbb
#
_cell.length_a   1.000
_cell.length_b   1.000
_cell.length_c   1.000
_cell.angle_alpha   90.00
_cell.angle_beta   90.00
_cell.angle_gamma   90.00
#
_symmetry.space_group_name_H-M   'P 1'
#
loop_
_entity.id
_entity.type
_entity.pdbx_description
1 polymer ?
#
loop_
_entity_poly.entity_id
_entity_poly.type
_entity_poly.pdbx_seq_one_letter_code
_entity_poly.pdbx_strand_id
1 'polypeptide(L)'
;PVDIIFDDFATGAKVSEMPEKLSICRAKGIAFLGILLQSESQLRRMYREAEEIIDNCDSYVFFGGNNYETARSLSLKLNVPLDEILYLPVGQIVVFRRGQRPVFSTRFDTFNDEFYKKITQVHETKKTDQRSKEDR
;
A
#
# COMPACT_ATOMS: atom_id res chain seq x y z
N PRO A 1 -5.72 15.89 12.88
CA PRO A 1 -5.12 14.62 12.50
C PRO A 1 -4.44 14.73 11.14
N VAL A 2 -3.35 14.03 10.95
CA VAL A 2 -2.56 13.99 9.71
C VAL A 2 -2.57 12.58 9.16
N ASP A 3 -2.73 12.44 7.84
CA ASP A 3 -2.56 11.18 7.12
C ASP A 3 -1.21 11.20 6.42
N ILE A 4 -0.45 10.10 6.57
CA ILE A 4 0.87 9.93 5.97
C ILE A 4 0.86 8.68 5.10
N ILE A 5 1.31 8.81 3.86
CA ILE A 5 1.51 7.68 2.95
C ILE A 5 2.97 7.68 2.52
N PHE A 6 3.66 6.59 2.81
CA PHE A 6 5.00 6.32 2.32
C PHE A 6 4.89 5.45 1.06
N ASP A 7 5.06 6.07 -0.09
CA ASP A 7 5.15 5.35 -1.36
C ASP A 7 6.59 4.85 -1.57
N ASP A 8 6.71 3.64 -2.12
CA ASP A 8 8.00 2.96 -2.34
C ASP A 8 8.93 2.99 -1.10
N PHE A 9 8.37 2.77 0.09
CA PHE A 9 9.03 2.97 1.39
C PHE A 9 10.41 2.31 1.51
N ALA A 10 10.60 1.14 0.89
CA ALA A 10 11.84 0.40 0.97
C ALA A 10 12.86 0.75 -0.13
N THR A 11 12.62 1.79 -0.94
CA THR A 11 13.55 2.27 -1.98
C THR A 11 14.18 3.61 -1.61
N GLY A 12 13.58 4.33 -0.67
CA GLY A 12 14.07 5.63 -0.20
C GLY A 12 15.11 5.53 0.92
N ALA A 13 15.32 6.64 1.61
CA ALA A 13 16.19 6.68 2.78
C ALA A 13 15.54 5.96 3.97
N LYS A 14 16.36 5.22 4.73
CA LYS A 14 15.91 4.56 5.95
C LYS A 14 15.42 5.60 6.98
N VAL A 15 14.19 5.45 7.44
CA VAL A 15 13.67 6.22 8.57
C VAL A 15 14.19 5.59 9.86
N SER A 16 15.00 6.33 10.63
CA SER A 16 15.54 5.84 11.91
C SER A 16 14.41 5.62 12.91
N GLU A 17 14.52 4.60 13.75
CA GLU A 17 13.56 4.28 14.82
C GLU A 17 12.11 4.14 14.29
N MET A 18 11.95 3.51 13.13
CA MET A 18 10.64 3.40 12.51
C MET A 18 9.63 2.61 13.34
N PRO A 19 9.96 1.47 13.98
CA PRO A 19 9.03 0.74 14.84
C PRO A 19 8.50 1.60 15.99
N GLU A 20 9.38 2.34 16.67
CA GLU A 20 9.01 3.23 17.76
C GLU A 20 8.10 4.36 17.29
N LYS A 21 8.41 4.94 16.15
CA LYS A 21 7.58 5.99 15.55
C LYS A 21 6.20 5.48 15.18
N LEU A 22 6.09 4.27 14.64
CA LEU A 22 4.81 3.64 14.33
C LEU A 22 3.98 3.39 15.60
N SER A 23 4.60 2.91 16.67
CA SER A 23 3.90 2.61 17.92
C SER A 23 3.27 3.84 18.58
N ILE A 24 3.85 5.03 18.38
CA ILE A 24 3.39 6.28 18.99
C ILE A 24 2.68 7.23 18.00
N CYS A 25 2.60 6.89 16.72
CA CYS A 25 2.08 7.79 15.68
C CYS A 25 0.66 8.31 16.00
N ARG A 26 -0.20 7.44 16.53
CA ARG A 26 -1.55 7.78 16.96
C ARG A 26 -1.58 8.86 18.06
N ALA A 27 -0.69 8.73 19.04
CA ALA A 27 -0.57 9.72 20.13
C ALA A 27 0.00 11.06 19.63
N LYS A 28 0.68 11.06 18.49
CA LYS A 28 1.22 12.26 17.83
C LYS A 28 0.26 12.89 16.81
N GLY A 29 -1.00 12.48 16.79
CA GLY A 29 -2.03 13.05 15.93
C GLY A 29 -2.04 12.51 14.50
N ILE A 30 -1.37 11.42 14.22
CA ILE A 30 -1.43 10.73 12.93
C ILE A 30 -2.66 9.83 12.95
N ALA A 31 -3.63 10.11 12.07
CA ALA A 31 -4.87 9.35 11.97
C ALA A 31 -4.73 8.11 11.09
N PHE A 32 -3.92 8.22 10.03
CA PHE A 32 -3.63 7.13 9.12
C PHE A 32 -2.15 7.14 8.75
N LEU A 33 -1.54 5.97 8.69
CA LEU A 33 -0.20 5.80 8.16
C LEU A 33 -0.20 4.60 7.22
N GLY A 34 0.06 4.85 5.94
CA GLY A 34 0.19 3.84 4.89
C GLY A 34 1.64 3.63 4.49
N ILE A 35 2.05 2.37 4.39
CA ILE A 35 3.37 1.95 3.91
C ILE A 35 3.16 1.09 2.67
N LEU A 36 3.62 1.57 1.51
CA LEU A 36 3.55 0.84 0.25
C LEU A 36 4.91 0.20 -0.05
N LEU A 37 4.87 -1.08 -0.38
CA LEU A 37 6.05 -1.90 -0.65
C LEU A 37 5.83 -2.72 -1.92
N GLN A 38 6.89 -2.94 -2.68
CA GLN A 38 6.86 -3.92 -3.77
C GLN A 38 6.97 -5.37 -3.23
N SER A 39 7.67 -5.56 -2.12
CA SER A 39 7.76 -6.85 -1.42
C SER A 39 8.23 -6.69 0.02
N GLU A 40 7.84 -7.61 0.90
CA GLU A 40 8.34 -7.65 2.28
C GLU A 40 9.86 -7.90 2.34
N SER A 41 10.43 -8.60 1.37
CA SER A 41 11.87 -8.85 1.31
C SER A 41 12.69 -7.55 1.17
N GLN A 42 12.14 -6.52 0.54
CA GLN A 42 12.77 -5.19 0.51
C GLN A 42 12.80 -4.55 1.89
N LEU A 43 11.70 -4.65 2.63
CA LEU A 43 11.63 -4.15 4.01
C LEU A 43 12.63 -4.85 4.92
N ARG A 44 12.70 -6.19 4.85
CA ARG A 44 13.65 -6.99 5.64
C ARG A 44 15.13 -6.70 5.32
N ARG A 45 15.45 -6.30 4.09
CA ARG A 45 16.81 -5.86 3.75
C ARG A 45 17.16 -4.49 4.33
N MET A 46 16.19 -3.60 4.42
CA MET A 46 16.39 -2.24 4.90
C MET A 46 16.35 -2.15 6.43
N TYR A 47 15.45 -2.89 7.07
CA TYR A 47 15.22 -2.84 8.51
C TYR A 47 15.47 -4.20 9.15
N ARG A 48 16.31 -4.24 10.18
CA ARG A 48 16.47 -5.43 11.03
C ARG A 48 15.16 -5.76 11.76
N GLU A 49 14.42 -4.72 12.12
CA GLU A 49 13.19 -4.73 12.88
C GLU A 49 11.95 -4.76 11.94
N ALA A 50 12.08 -5.35 10.75
CA ALA A 50 11.01 -5.37 9.74
C ALA A 50 9.71 -6.03 10.25
N GLU A 51 9.84 -7.08 11.07
CA GLU A 51 8.67 -7.75 11.65
C GLU A 51 7.91 -6.83 12.61
N GLU A 52 8.62 -6.01 13.41
CA GLU A 52 7.98 -5.04 14.29
C GLU A 52 7.23 -3.96 13.50
N ILE A 53 7.76 -3.55 12.34
CA ILE A 53 7.07 -2.62 11.44
C ILE A 53 5.77 -3.25 10.92
N ILE A 54 5.84 -4.50 10.46
CA ILE A 54 4.67 -5.24 9.95
C ILE A 54 3.63 -5.44 11.06
N ASP A 55 4.07 -5.81 12.25
CA ASP A 55 3.18 -6.09 13.39
C ASP A 55 2.51 -4.83 13.96
N ASN A 56 3.10 -3.66 13.76
CA ASN A 56 2.48 -2.38 14.08
C ASN A 56 1.39 -1.96 13.08
N CYS A 57 1.31 -2.61 11.92
CA CYS A 57 0.26 -2.34 10.95
C CYS A 57 -1.03 -3.11 11.32
N ASP A 58 -2.13 -2.38 11.47
CA ASP A 58 -3.44 -2.95 11.78
C ASP A 58 -4.07 -3.68 10.60
N SER A 59 -3.76 -3.22 9.40
CA SER A 59 -4.29 -3.73 8.14
C SER A 59 -3.16 -4.03 7.17
N TYR A 60 -3.33 -5.09 6.41
CA TYR A 60 -2.41 -5.50 5.35
C TYR A 60 -3.21 -5.75 4.08
N VAL A 61 -2.79 -5.17 2.97
CA VAL A 61 -3.42 -5.35 1.66
C VAL A 61 -2.39 -5.95 0.71
N PHE A 62 -2.67 -7.13 0.18
CA PHE A 62 -1.84 -7.82 -0.78
C PHE A 62 -2.49 -7.78 -2.17
N PHE A 63 -1.76 -7.24 -3.14
CA PHE A 63 -2.22 -7.05 -4.52
C PHE A 63 -1.81 -8.18 -5.47
N GLY A 64 -1.36 -9.29 -4.92
CA GLY A 64 -0.75 -10.36 -5.72
C GLY A 64 0.73 -10.12 -5.99
N GLY A 65 1.39 -11.10 -6.55
CA GLY A 65 2.80 -11.07 -6.91
C GLY A 65 3.39 -12.47 -6.97
N ASN A 66 4.57 -12.57 -7.57
CA ASN A 66 5.27 -13.85 -7.79
C ASN A 66 6.37 -14.15 -6.75
N ASN A 67 6.43 -13.38 -5.66
CA ASN A 67 7.40 -13.62 -4.60
C ASN A 67 6.92 -14.75 -3.68
N TYR A 68 7.56 -15.91 -3.81
CA TYR A 68 7.21 -17.12 -3.06
C TYR A 68 7.29 -16.93 -1.54
N GLU A 69 8.32 -16.25 -1.03
CA GLU A 69 8.50 -16.05 0.41
C GLU A 69 7.37 -15.17 0.99
N THR A 70 6.96 -14.12 0.28
CA THR A 70 5.82 -13.30 0.67
C THR A 70 4.53 -14.13 0.66
N ALA A 71 4.28 -14.90 -0.41
CA ALA A 71 3.10 -15.75 -0.50
C ALA A 71 3.05 -16.79 0.63
N ARG A 72 4.19 -17.42 0.94
CA ARG A 72 4.32 -18.39 2.03
C ARG A 72 4.07 -17.76 3.40
N SER A 73 4.67 -16.60 3.65
CA SER A 73 4.46 -15.85 4.90
C SER A 73 2.98 -15.53 5.11
N LEU A 74 2.32 -15.02 4.06
CA LEU A 74 0.89 -14.71 4.11
C LEU A 74 0.03 -15.96 4.24
N SER A 75 0.30 -17.03 3.53
CA SER A 75 -0.41 -18.31 3.65
C SER A 75 -0.43 -18.80 5.10
N LEU A 76 0.71 -18.79 5.78
CA LEU A 76 0.81 -19.16 7.19
C LEU A 76 0.08 -18.18 8.11
N LYS A 77 0.26 -16.87 7.90
CA LYS A 77 -0.35 -15.81 8.73
C LYS A 77 -1.87 -15.78 8.62
N LEU A 78 -2.40 -16.04 7.43
CA LEU A 78 -3.83 -15.97 7.13
C LEU A 78 -4.54 -17.32 7.27
N ASN A 79 -3.79 -18.41 7.45
CA ASN A 79 -4.28 -19.78 7.40
C ASN A 79 -5.08 -20.07 6.12
N VAL A 80 -4.51 -19.70 4.98
CA VAL A 80 -5.06 -19.87 3.64
C VAL A 80 -4.08 -20.72 2.83
N PRO A 81 -4.54 -21.63 1.94
CA PRO A 81 -3.66 -22.40 1.07
C PRO A 81 -2.67 -21.53 0.29
N LEU A 82 -1.42 -22.00 0.19
CA LEU A 82 -0.35 -21.26 -0.46
C LEU A 82 -0.67 -20.93 -1.93
N ASP A 83 -1.29 -21.84 -2.63
CA ASP A 83 -1.67 -21.67 -4.03
C ASP A 83 -2.72 -20.59 -4.24
N GLU A 84 -3.64 -20.39 -3.31
CA GLU A 84 -4.61 -19.28 -3.36
C GLU A 84 -3.94 -17.91 -3.27
N ILE A 85 -2.84 -17.81 -2.54
CA ILE A 85 -2.06 -16.56 -2.43
C ILE A 85 -1.10 -16.40 -3.61
N LEU A 86 -0.40 -17.48 -3.97
CA LEU A 86 0.63 -17.47 -5.02
C LEU A 86 0.04 -17.24 -6.41
N TYR A 87 -1.15 -17.80 -6.66
CA TYR A 87 -1.86 -17.67 -7.93
C TYR A 87 -3.03 -16.69 -7.89
N LEU A 88 -2.97 -15.72 -6.96
CA LEU A 88 -3.99 -14.68 -6.86
C LEU A 88 -4.14 -13.98 -8.22
N PRO A 89 -5.34 -14.00 -8.84
CA PRO A 89 -5.55 -13.42 -10.16
C PRO A 89 -5.25 -11.92 -10.20
N VAL A 90 -4.78 -11.43 -11.35
CA VAL A 90 -4.56 -10.00 -11.56
C VAL A 90 -5.86 -9.23 -11.35
N GLY A 91 -5.80 -8.16 -10.56
CA GLY A 91 -6.96 -7.36 -10.20
C GLY A 91 -7.70 -7.83 -8.95
N GLN A 92 -7.34 -8.99 -8.39
CA GLN A 92 -7.80 -9.39 -7.06
C GLN A 92 -6.82 -8.94 -5.98
N ILE A 93 -7.33 -8.82 -4.77
CA ILE A 93 -6.57 -8.44 -3.57
C ILE A 93 -6.99 -9.32 -2.39
N VAL A 94 -6.07 -9.49 -1.46
CA VAL A 94 -6.37 -10.03 -0.14
C VAL A 94 -6.22 -8.93 0.88
N VAL A 95 -7.27 -8.68 1.65
CA VAL A 95 -7.27 -7.71 2.75
C VAL A 95 -7.29 -8.47 4.06
N PHE A 96 -6.33 -8.18 4.89
CA PHE A 96 -6.23 -8.74 6.23
C PHE A 96 -6.22 -7.60 7.25
N ARG A 97 -7.05 -7.71 8.27
CA ARG A 97 -7.12 -6.77 9.38
C ARG A 97 -7.05 -7.51 10.70
N ARG A 98 -6.36 -6.93 11.67
CA ARG A 98 -6.23 -7.50 13.02
C ARG A 98 -7.59 -7.88 13.60
N GLY A 99 -7.71 -9.11 14.08
CA GLY A 99 -8.93 -9.64 14.68
C GLY A 99 -10.06 -10.00 13.70
N GLN A 100 -9.80 -9.94 12.39
CA GLN A 100 -10.76 -10.32 11.36
C GLN A 100 -10.23 -11.44 10.48
N ARG A 101 -11.12 -12.19 9.84
CA ARG A 101 -10.74 -13.16 8.80
C ARG A 101 -10.28 -12.42 7.55
N PRO A 102 -9.34 -12.99 6.76
CA PRO A 102 -8.95 -12.41 5.49
C PRO A 102 -10.14 -12.34 4.52
N VAL A 103 -10.17 -11.27 3.73
CA VAL A 103 -11.20 -11.03 2.72
C VAL A 103 -10.52 -10.99 1.36
N PHE A 104 -10.99 -11.83 0.44
CA PHE A 104 -10.64 -11.77 -0.98
C PHE A 104 -11.59 -10.81 -1.67
N SER A 105 -11.07 -9.86 -2.44
CA SER A 105 -11.85 -8.83 -3.09
C SER A 105 -11.22 -8.42 -4.42
N THR A 106 -11.89 -7.54 -5.13
CA THR A 106 -11.38 -6.96 -6.38
C THR A 106 -10.76 -5.60 -6.10
N ARG A 107 -9.64 -5.32 -6.76
CA ARG A 107 -9.00 -4.01 -6.70
C ARG A 107 -9.93 -2.93 -7.25
N PHE A 108 -9.98 -1.80 -6.57
CA PHE A 108 -10.71 -0.63 -7.06
C PHE A 108 -10.15 -0.17 -8.42
N ASP A 109 -11.05 0.01 -9.39
CA ASP A 109 -10.68 0.50 -10.73
C ASP A 109 -10.73 2.02 -10.76
N THR A 110 -9.61 2.64 -10.43
CA THR A 110 -9.45 4.09 -10.38
C THR A 110 -9.78 4.75 -11.73
N PHE A 111 -9.42 4.12 -12.86
CA PHE A 111 -9.60 4.72 -14.19
C PHE A 111 -11.07 4.76 -14.61
N ASN A 112 -11.90 3.87 -14.10
CA ASN A 112 -13.34 3.87 -14.35
C ASN A 112 -14.16 4.65 -13.32
N ASP A 113 -13.51 5.14 -12.27
CA ASP A 113 -14.16 5.96 -11.25
C ASP A 113 -14.60 7.33 -11.79
N GLU A 114 -15.82 7.75 -11.47
CA GLU A 114 -16.38 9.02 -11.96
C GLU A 114 -15.65 10.24 -11.41
N PHE A 115 -15.19 10.18 -10.17
CA PHE A 115 -14.45 11.27 -9.54
C PHE A 115 -13.08 11.44 -10.20
N TYR A 116 -12.37 10.33 -10.46
CA TYR A 116 -11.11 10.35 -11.19
C TYR A 116 -11.26 10.94 -12.59
N LYS A 117 -12.29 10.52 -13.33
CA LYS A 117 -12.60 11.06 -14.67
C LYS A 117 -12.82 12.57 -14.66
N LYS A 118 -13.58 13.07 -13.66
CA LYS A 118 -13.82 14.52 -13.49
C LYS A 118 -12.54 15.30 -13.23
N ILE A 119 -11.67 14.79 -12.35
CA ILE A 119 -10.38 15.45 -12.04
C ILE A 119 -9.49 15.50 -13.29
N THR A 120 -9.39 14.40 -14.02
CA THR A 120 -8.56 14.32 -15.23
C THR A 120 -9.03 15.28 -16.30
N GLN A 121 -10.33 15.39 -16.54
CA GLN A 121 -10.90 16.35 -17.47
C GLN A 121 -10.58 17.81 -17.13
N VAL A 122 -10.65 18.16 -15.83
CA VAL A 122 -10.28 19.53 -15.37
C VAL A 122 -8.79 19.81 -15.61
N HIS A 123 -7.92 18.83 -15.43
CA HIS A 123 -6.49 18.98 -15.71
C HIS A 123 -6.16 19.14 -17.19
N GLU A 124 -6.83 18.40 -18.06
CA GLU A 124 -6.65 18.53 -19.52
C GLU A 124 -7.11 19.89 -20.03
N THR A 125 -8.26 20.36 -19.57
CA THR A 125 -8.77 21.70 -19.94
C THR A 125 -7.80 22.81 -19.55
N LYS A 126 -7.24 22.76 -18.33
CA LYS A 126 -6.25 23.75 -17.87
C LYS A 126 -4.95 23.72 -18.68
N LYS A 127 -4.47 22.54 -19.08
CA LYS A 127 -3.28 22.42 -19.94
C LYS A 127 -3.50 23.03 -21.33
N THR A 128 -4.68 22.85 -21.90
CA THR A 128 -5.04 23.41 -23.21
C THR A 128 -5.11 24.94 -23.14
N ASP A 129 -5.70 25.51 -22.09
CA ASP A 129 -5.78 26.97 -21.87
C ASP A 129 -4.41 27.61 -21.64
N GLN A 130 -3.47 26.92 -20.99
CA GLN A 130 -2.11 27.44 -20.80
C GLN A 130 -1.32 27.45 -22.12
N ARG A 131 -1.39 26.39 -22.91
CA ARG A 131 -0.73 26.33 -24.25
C ARG A 131 -1.25 27.40 -25.19
N SER A 132 -2.54 27.66 -25.22
CA SER A 132 -3.14 28.69 -26.05
C SER A 132 -2.79 30.15 -25.65
N LYS A 133 -2.25 30.34 -24.44
CA LYS A 133 -1.75 31.65 -23.95
C LYS A 133 -0.25 31.85 -24.19
N GLU A 134 0.53 30.79 -24.33
CA GLU A 134 1.96 30.83 -24.64
C GLU A 134 2.21 31.01 -26.16
N ASP A 135 1.25 30.62 -27.00
CA ASP A 135 1.32 30.73 -28.45
C ASP A 135 0.77 32.09 -28.99
N ARG A 136 0.51 33.09 -28.15
CA ARG A 136 0.09 34.44 -28.51
C ARG A 136 1.11 35.47 -28.09
#